data_89602f8dfcd6bf2d51fb0962a13019d8
#
_entry.id   89602f8dfcd6bf2d51fb0962a13019d8
#
_cell.length_a   1.000
_cell.length_b   1.000
_cell.length_c   1.000
_cell.angle_alpha   90.00
_cell.angle_beta   90.00
_cell.angle_gamma   90.00
#
_symmetry.space_group_name_H-M   'P 1'
#
loop_
_entity.id
_entity.type
_entity.pdbx_description
1 polymer ?
#
loop_
_entity_poly.entity_id
_entity_poly.type
_entity_poly.pdbx_seq_one_letter_code
_entity_poly.pdbx_strand_id
1 'polypeptide(L)'
;MLEAAFMTGLERNADIVHMATYAPLFAHVEGWQWRPDMIWFDNLNSVRTTSYYVQQLYAQNKGTNVLPLTMNKKNVTGAEGQNGLFASAVYDKDKNELIVKVANTSATIQPISLNFEGLKKQDVLSDGRCIKLRSIDLDKDNTLEQPFAIVPQETPVSIEGNVFTTELEPTTFAVYKFTKK
;
A
#
# COMPACT_ATOMS: atom_id res chain seq x y z
N MET A 1 -7.07 -6.03 2.68
CA MET A 1 -7.16 -4.63 3.13
C MET A 1 -6.64 -4.43 4.55
N LEU A 2 -7.09 -5.17 5.54
CA LEU A 2 -6.61 -5.02 6.94
C LEU A 2 -5.09 -5.23 7.07
N GLU A 3 -4.53 -6.16 6.32
CA GLU A 3 -3.06 -6.35 6.26
C GLU A 3 -2.35 -5.11 5.71
N ALA A 4 -2.84 -4.51 4.62
CA ALA A 4 -2.25 -3.29 4.09
C ALA A 4 -2.30 -2.14 5.11
N ALA A 5 -3.41 -2.01 5.83
CA ALA A 5 -3.55 -1.04 6.92
C ALA A 5 -2.57 -1.32 8.08
N PHE A 6 -2.44 -2.58 8.50
CA PHE A 6 -1.50 -3.00 9.53
C PHE A 6 -0.04 -2.67 9.15
N MET A 7 0.34 -2.94 7.91
CA MET A 7 1.69 -2.68 7.42
C MET A 7 2.05 -1.20 7.36
N THR A 8 1.08 -0.28 7.25
CA THR A 8 1.38 1.16 7.41
C THR A 8 1.96 1.46 8.80
N GLY A 9 1.47 0.75 9.83
CA GLY A 9 1.98 0.86 11.19
C GLY A 9 3.40 0.32 11.33
N LEU A 10 3.71 -0.82 10.71
CA LEU A 10 5.07 -1.37 10.69
C LEU A 10 6.04 -0.40 10.01
N GLU A 11 5.68 0.16 8.86
CA GLU A 11 6.54 1.09 8.13
C GLU A 11 6.76 2.41 8.89
N ARG A 12 5.73 2.95 9.56
CA ARG A 12 5.89 4.16 10.39
C ARG A 12 6.81 3.96 11.59
N ASN A 13 6.94 2.72 12.08
CA ASN A 13 7.77 2.36 13.23
C ASN A 13 9.05 1.62 12.79
N ALA A 14 9.59 1.94 11.63
CA ALA A 14 10.77 1.26 11.08
C ALA A 14 12.07 1.52 11.89
N ASP A 15 12.04 2.45 12.82
CA ASP A 15 13.10 2.66 13.82
C ASP A 15 13.16 1.52 14.87
N ILE A 16 12.05 0.81 15.06
CA ILE A 16 11.91 -0.32 15.99
C ILE A 16 11.70 -1.63 15.23
N VAL A 17 10.83 -1.60 14.20
CA VAL A 17 10.47 -2.79 13.41
C VAL A 17 11.43 -2.93 12.24
N HIS A 18 12.49 -3.70 12.43
CA HIS A 18 13.53 -3.89 11.40
C HIS A 18 13.21 -5.03 10.44
N MET A 19 12.37 -5.97 10.83
CA MET A 19 12.00 -7.12 10.02
C MET A 19 10.57 -7.56 10.33
N ALA A 20 9.83 -7.91 9.30
CA ALA A 20 8.53 -8.56 9.39
C ALA A 20 8.48 -9.73 8.39
N THR A 21 7.91 -10.85 8.81
CA THR A 21 7.75 -12.05 7.98
C THR A 21 6.29 -12.44 7.94
N TYR A 22 5.90 -13.09 6.83
CA TYR A 22 4.55 -13.62 6.65
C TYR A 22 4.53 -15.13 6.91
N ALA A 23 3.55 -15.61 7.63
CA ALA A 23 3.36 -17.03 7.87
C ALA A 23 1.85 -17.39 7.84
N PRO A 24 1.48 -18.49 7.15
CA PRO A 24 2.31 -19.36 6.33
C PRO A 24 2.64 -18.77 4.96
N LEU A 25 3.82 -19.09 4.43
CA LEU A 25 4.25 -18.62 3.12
C LEU A 25 3.62 -19.42 1.98
N PHE A 26 3.55 -20.74 2.13
CA PHE A 26 3.04 -21.67 1.12
C PHE A 26 2.00 -22.60 1.69
N ALA A 27 0.95 -22.88 0.91
CA ALA A 27 -0.02 -23.90 1.22
C ALA A 27 -0.40 -24.70 -0.04
N HIS A 28 -0.41 -26.03 0.08
CA HIS A 28 -0.94 -26.91 -0.95
C HIS A 28 -2.46 -26.90 -0.91
N VAL A 29 -3.13 -26.80 -2.07
CA VAL A 29 -4.59 -26.64 -2.14
C VAL A 29 -5.38 -27.82 -1.53
N GLU A 30 -4.78 -29.01 -1.46
CA GLU A 30 -5.38 -30.21 -0.88
C GLU A 30 -4.90 -30.52 0.55
N GLY A 31 -3.91 -29.77 1.08
CA GLY A 31 -3.24 -30.13 2.35
C GLY A 31 -2.95 -28.94 3.27
N TRP A 32 -3.81 -27.95 3.31
CA TRP A 32 -3.66 -26.78 4.16
C TRP A 32 -4.34 -26.96 5.54
N GLN A 33 -3.85 -26.22 6.55
CA GLN A 33 -4.40 -26.27 7.91
C GLN A 33 -5.23 -25.02 8.26
N TRP A 34 -4.88 -23.85 7.70
CA TRP A 34 -5.59 -22.58 7.92
C TRP A 34 -5.42 -21.61 6.75
N ARG A 35 -6.14 -20.52 6.82
CA ARG A 35 -6.05 -19.34 5.94
C ARG A 35 -5.88 -18.10 6.79
N PRO A 36 -5.31 -17.00 6.24
CA PRO A 36 -4.80 -16.83 4.87
C PRO A 36 -3.38 -17.37 4.71
N ASP A 37 -3.05 -17.82 3.50
CA ASP A 37 -1.71 -18.20 3.07
C ASP A 37 -1.24 -17.27 1.95
N MET A 38 0.07 -17.03 1.82
CA MET A 38 0.58 -16.05 0.85
C MET A 38 0.53 -16.58 -0.58
N ILE A 39 0.92 -17.84 -0.78
CA ILE A 39 0.99 -18.49 -2.08
C ILE A 39 0.35 -19.87 -1.96
N TRP A 40 -0.67 -20.10 -2.79
CA TRP A 40 -1.26 -21.42 -2.96
C TRP A 40 -0.63 -22.15 -4.13
N PHE A 41 -0.50 -23.46 -4.04
CA PHE A 41 0.03 -24.26 -5.11
C PHE A 41 -0.61 -25.66 -5.16
N ASP A 42 -0.58 -26.27 -6.35
CA ASP A 42 -0.73 -27.70 -6.60
C ASP A 42 0.61 -28.28 -7.07
N ASN A 43 0.60 -29.46 -7.67
CA ASN A 43 1.83 -30.11 -8.14
C ASN A 43 2.45 -29.43 -9.39
N LEU A 44 1.73 -28.57 -10.09
CA LEU A 44 2.12 -27.98 -11.38
C LEU A 44 2.04 -26.47 -11.42
N ASN A 45 1.17 -25.84 -10.62
CA ASN A 45 0.84 -24.44 -10.67
C ASN A 45 0.98 -23.78 -9.30
N SER A 46 1.11 -22.46 -9.32
CA SER A 46 1.05 -21.63 -8.11
C SER A 46 0.27 -20.35 -8.36
N VAL A 47 -0.37 -19.84 -7.33
CA VAL A 47 -1.13 -18.59 -7.38
C VAL A 47 -0.74 -17.68 -6.21
N ARG A 48 -0.56 -16.42 -6.52
CA ARG A 48 -0.31 -15.35 -5.55
C ARG A 48 -1.63 -14.83 -5.03
N THR A 49 -1.80 -14.81 -3.72
CA THR A 49 -3.00 -14.24 -3.08
C THR A 49 -2.95 -12.71 -3.08
N THR A 50 -4.04 -12.09 -2.66
CA THR A 50 -4.06 -10.63 -2.44
C THR A 50 -3.08 -10.20 -1.35
N SER A 51 -2.84 -11.03 -0.33
CA SER A 51 -1.80 -10.82 0.69
C SER A 51 -0.40 -10.79 0.10
N TYR A 52 -0.08 -11.66 -0.86
CA TYR A 52 1.19 -11.61 -1.58
C TYR A 52 1.43 -10.22 -2.22
N TYR A 53 0.41 -9.69 -2.89
CA TYR A 53 0.54 -8.39 -3.56
C TYR A 53 0.67 -7.24 -2.57
N VAL A 54 0.03 -7.29 -1.41
CA VAL A 54 0.25 -6.32 -0.34
C VAL A 54 1.71 -6.33 0.11
N GLN A 55 2.26 -7.50 0.46
CA GLN A 55 3.66 -7.64 0.86
C GLN A 55 4.62 -7.20 -0.24
N GLN A 56 4.36 -7.58 -1.49
CA GLN A 56 5.16 -7.17 -2.65
C GLN A 56 5.18 -5.64 -2.81
N LEU A 57 4.02 -4.99 -2.70
CA LEU A 57 3.94 -3.53 -2.84
C LEU A 57 4.73 -2.80 -1.75
N TYR A 58 4.72 -3.28 -0.51
CA TYR A 58 5.57 -2.73 0.54
C TYR A 58 7.05 -2.99 0.27
N ALA A 59 7.43 -4.20 -0.08
CA ALA A 59 8.82 -4.58 -0.31
C ALA A 59 9.46 -3.82 -1.51
N GLN A 60 8.70 -3.63 -2.59
CA GLN A 60 9.19 -2.97 -3.80
C GLN A 60 9.13 -1.43 -3.73
N ASN A 61 8.34 -0.89 -2.81
CA ASN A 61 8.16 0.56 -2.63
C ASN A 61 8.62 1.03 -1.25
N LYS A 62 9.68 0.44 -0.73
CA LYS A 62 10.33 0.89 0.50
C LYS A 62 11.10 2.19 0.25
N GLY A 63 11.21 3.02 1.27
CA GLY A 63 12.08 4.20 1.26
C GLY A 63 13.36 3.98 2.05
N THR A 64 14.22 4.99 2.03
CA THR A 64 15.41 5.07 2.90
C THR A 64 15.11 5.81 4.20
N ASN A 65 14.06 6.61 4.23
CA ASN A 65 13.64 7.40 5.39
C ASN A 65 12.11 7.37 5.52
N VAL A 66 11.64 7.15 6.74
CA VAL A 66 10.23 7.39 7.09
C VAL A 66 9.99 8.89 7.18
N LEU A 67 8.88 9.34 6.60
CA LEU A 67 8.46 10.73 6.67
C LEU A 67 7.35 10.89 7.73
N PRO A 68 7.37 11.98 8.51
CA PRO A 68 6.26 12.29 9.40
C PRO A 68 4.98 12.51 8.58
N LEU A 69 3.89 11.96 9.08
CA LEU A 69 2.58 12.06 8.43
C LEU A 69 1.55 12.60 9.41
N THR A 70 0.81 13.61 8.99
CA THR A 70 -0.35 14.12 9.73
C THR A 70 -1.63 13.89 8.95
N MET A 71 -2.73 13.64 9.65
CA MET A 71 -4.07 13.57 9.09
C MET A 71 -4.96 14.48 9.92
N ASN A 72 -5.65 15.42 9.26
CA ASN A 72 -6.45 16.44 9.96
C ASN A 72 -5.64 17.20 11.03
N LYS A 73 -4.40 17.56 10.73
CA LYS A 73 -3.43 18.28 11.60
C LYS A 73 -3.03 17.50 12.88
N LYS A 74 -3.28 16.21 12.94
CA LYS A 74 -2.82 15.33 14.02
C LYS A 74 -1.84 14.30 13.48
N ASN A 75 -0.81 13.96 14.23
CA ASN A 75 0.12 12.91 13.87
C ASN A 75 -0.63 11.57 13.72
N VAL A 76 -0.32 10.85 12.66
CA VAL A 76 -0.83 9.49 12.46
C VAL A 76 -0.01 8.54 13.33
N THR A 77 -0.58 8.13 14.46
CA THR A 77 0.10 7.29 15.47
C THR A 77 -0.58 5.94 15.71
N GLY A 78 -1.76 5.73 15.19
CA GLY A 78 -2.53 4.51 15.42
C GLY A 78 -3.73 4.42 14.48
N ALA A 79 -4.76 3.70 14.90
CA ALA A 79 -5.98 3.48 14.12
C ALA A 79 -7.10 4.50 14.42
N GLU A 80 -7.02 5.21 15.55
CA GLU A 80 -8.10 6.09 16.00
C GLU A 80 -8.19 7.38 15.19
N GLY A 81 -9.42 7.83 14.93
CA GLY A 81 -9.71 9.10 14.25
C GLY A 81 -9.35 9.16 12.77
N GLN A 82 -9.10 8.01 12.14
CA GLN A 82 -8.69 7.93 10.74
C GLN A 82 -9.84 7.56 9.78
N ASN A 83 -11.06 7.35 10.26
CA ASN A 83 -12.25 7.00 9.47
C ASN A 83 -12.03 5.82 8.49
N GLY A 84 -11.24 4.82 8.90
CA GLY A 84 -10.88 3.69 8.06
C GLY A 84 -9.76 3.96 7.06
N LEU A 85 -9.14 5.13 7.06
CA LEU A 85 -7.94 5.45 6.29
C LEU A 85 -6.70 5.15 7.13
N PHE A 86 -5.76 4.40 6.55
CA PHE A 86 -4.46 4.11 7.14
C PHE A 86 -3.38 4.51 6.16
N ALA A 87 -2.35 5.20 6.63
CA ALA A 87 -1.32 5.68 5.72
C ALA A 87 0.08 5.64 6.34
N SER A 88 1.09 5.52 5.48
CA SER A 88 2.50 5.74 5.77
C SER A 88 3.15 6.49 4.62
N ALA A 89 4.23 7.20 4.90
CA ALA A 89 4.99 7.95 3.90
C ALA A 89 6.48 7.71 4.09
N VAL A 90 7.18 7.51 2.99
CA VAL A 90 8.63 7.31 2.96
C VAL A 90 9.27 8.11 1.83
N TYR A 91 10.55 8.41 1.97
CA TYR A 91 11.38 8.97 0.93
C TYR A 91 12.48 7.99 0.55
N ASP A 92 12.59 7.68 -0.73
CA ASP A 92 13.69 6.92 -1.31
C ASP A 92 14.73 7.90 -1.86
N LYS A 93 15.86 8.04 -1.15
CA LYS A 93 16.93 8.96 -1.55
C LYS A 93 17.63 8.51 -2.83
N ASP A 94 17.72 7.21 -3.07
CA ASP A 94 18.46 6.67 -4.22
C ASP A 94 17.71 6.92 -5.52
N LYS A 95 16.37 6.88 -5.46
CA LYS A 95 15.48 7.15 -6.58
C LYS A 95 14.94 8.58 -6.60
N ASN A 96 15.17 9.33 -5.53
CA ASN A 96 14.59 10.66 -5.33
C ASN A 96 13.05 10.67 -5.39
N GLU A 97 12.43 9.63 -4.82
CA GLU A 97 10.98 9.41 -4.85
C GLU A 97 10.34 9.65 -3.47
N LEU A 98 9.25 10.40 -3.45
CA LEU A 98 8.29 10.45 -2.35
C LEU A 98 7.25 9.37 -2.58
N ILE A 99 7.05 8.52 -1.58
CA ILE A 99 6.15 7.37 -1.68
C ILE A 99 5.15 7.43 -0.54
N VAL A 100 3.87 7.49 -0.87
CA VAL A 100 2.77 7.48 0.12
C VAL A 100 1.90 6.25 -0.11
N LYS A 101 1.70 5.48 0.94
CA LYS A 101 0.85 4.30 0.94
C LYS A 101 -0.42 4.61 1.72
N VAL A 102 -1.58 4.35 1.12
CA VAL A 102 -2.88 4.60 1.74
C VAL A 102 -3.76 3.38 1.58
N ALA A 103 -4.33 2.89 2.68
CA ALA A 103 -5.34 1.85 2.69
C ALA A 103 -6.68 2.44 3.14
N ASN A 104 -7.70 2.33 2.31
CA ASN A 104 -9.08 2.62 2.68
C ASN A 104 -9.78 1.31 3.06
N THR A 105 -9.98 1.10 4.36
CA THR A 105 -10.69 -0.07 4.89
C THR A 105 -12.18 0.18 5.09
N SER A 106 -12.64 1.41 4.83
CA SER A 106 -14.06 1.78 4.98
C SER A 106 -14.91 1.30 3.80
N ALA A 107 -16.22 1.32 3.98
CA ALA A 107 -17.21 1.00 2.95
C ALA A 107 -17.57 2.21 2.05
N THR A 108 -16.90 3.35 2.23
CA THR A 108 -17.19 4.59 1.51
C THR A 108 -15.99 5.08 0.70
N ILE A 109 -16.26 5.83 -0.36
CA ILE A 109 -15.22 6.58 -1.07
C ILE A 109 -14.67 7.64 -0.11
N GLN A 110 -13.34 7.74 -0.05
CA GLN A 110 -12.65 8.73 0.77
C GLN A 110 -11.92 9.74 -0.12
N PRO A 111 -12.19 11.05 0.02
CA PRO A 111 -11.39 12.07 -0.63
C PRO A 111 -10.01 12.14 0.01
N ILE A 112 -8.97 12.14 -0.81
CA ILE A 112 -7.57 12.20 -0.39
C ILE A 112 -6.96 13.49 -0.92
N SER A 113 -6.32 14.26 -0.05
CA SER A 113 -5.47 15.39 -0.42
C SER A 113 -4.12 15.22 0.28
N LEU A 114 -3.08 14.90 -0.50
CA LEU A 114 -1.71 14.81 -0.03
C LEU A 114 -1.03 16.16 -0.24
N ASN A 115 -0.59 16.78 0.84
CA ASN A 115 0.19 18.02 0.81
C ASN A 115 1.63 17.71 1.24
N PHE A 116 2.58 17.91 0.35
CA PHE A 116 4.00 17.67 0.61
C PHE A 116 4.65 18.93 1.14
N GLU A 117 4.94 18.94 2.45
CA GLU A 117 5.56 20.06 3.15
C GLU A 117 7.09 19.90 3.24
N GLY A 118 7.81 21.02 3.47
CA GLY A 118 9.25 21.00 3.65
C GLY A 118 10.06 20.87 2.35
N LEU A 119 9.42 20.91 1.18
CA LEU A 119 10.12 21.00 -0.10
C LEU A 119 10.84 22.35 -0.22
N LYS A 120 12.03 22.34 -0.80
CA LYS A 120 12.75 23.58 -1.13
C LYS A 120 12.06 24.28 -2.30
N LYS A 121 12.28 25.60 -2.43
CA LYS A 121 11.65 26.40 -3.48
C LYS A 121 11.94 25.92 -4.91
N GLN A 122 13.09 25.27 -5.13
CA GLN A 122 13.49 24.69 -6.42
C GLN A 122 12.99 23.25 -6.62
N ASP A 123 12.54 22.56 -5.58
CA ASP A 123 12.08 21.18 -5.71
C ASP A 123 10.74 21.14 -6.47
N VAL A 124 10.67 20.32 -7.49
CA VAL A 124 9.46 20.09 -8.30
C VAL A 124 9.09 18.62 -8.21
N LEU A 125 7.83 18.35 -7.92
CA LEU A 125 7.29 16.99 -7.96
C LEU A 125 6.73 16.70 -9.35
N SER A 126 7.08 15.56 -9.89
CA SER A 126 6.68 15.12 -11.24
C SER A 126 6.56 13.61 -11.33
N ASP A 127 6.24 13.12 -12.53
CA ASP A 127 6.20 11.69 -12.87
C ASP A 127 5.39 10.87 -11.87
N GLY A 128 4.19 11.39 -11.53
CA GLY A 128 3.31 10.78 -10.57
C GLY A 128 2.78 9.42 -11.06
N ARG A 129 2.81 8.42 -10.18
CA ARG A 129 2.28 7.07 -10.44
C ARG A 129 1.45 6.61 -9.25
N CYS A 130 0.36 5.92 -9.55
CA CYS A 130 -0.49 5.27 -8.57
C CYS A 130 -0.56 3.79 -8.88
N ILE A 131 -0.24 2.95 -7.90
CA ILE A 131 -0.41 1.50 -7.97
C ILE A 131 -1.54 1.13 -7.03
N LYS A 132 -2.66 0.66 -7.57
CA LYS A 132 -3.85 0.27 -6.80
C LYS A 132 -4.01 -1.25 -6.76
N LEU A 133 -4.29 -1.78 -5.58
CA LEU A 133 -4.79 -3.13 -5.35
C LEU A 133 -6.18 -3.02 -4.76
N ARG A 134 -7.19 -3.56 -5.44
CA ARG A 134 -8.59 -3.45 -5.04
C ARG A 134 -9.38 -4.71 -5.38
N SER A 135 -10.29 -5.09 -4.50
CA SER A 135 -11.41 -5.99 -4.80
C SER A 135 -12.71 -5.36 -4.35
N ILE A 136 -13.75 -5.43 -5.19
CA ILE A 136 -15.12 -5.02 -4.83
C ILE A 136 -15.76 -6.09 -3.96
N ASP A 137 -15.46 -7.34 -4.28
CA ASP A 137 -15.92 -8.52 -3.53
C ASP A 137 -14.86 -8.88 -2.49
N LEU A 138 -15.24 -8.82 -1.21
CA LEU A 138 -14.33 -9.07 -0.08
C LEU A 138 -14.01 -10.57 0.11
N ASP A 139 -14.86 -11.44 -0.40
CA ASP A 139 -14.69 -12.89 -0.32
C ASP A 139 -13.90 -13.45 -1.50
N LYS A 140 -13.65 -12.62 -2.51
CA LYS A 140 -12.89 -13.00 -3.71
C LYS A 140 -11.40 -12.94 -3.45
N ASP A 141 -10.71 -14.01 -3.81
CA ASP A 141 -9.25 -14.08 -3.89
C ASP A 141 -8.82 -14.65 -5.26
N ASN A 142 -7.54 -14.64 -5.53
CA ASN A 142 -6.96 -15.32 -6.68
C ASN A 142 -7.00 -16.84 -6.45
N THR A 143 -7.32 -17.60 -7.48
CA THR A 143 -7.34 -19.06 -7.48
C THR A 143 -6.46 -19.62 -8.58
N LEU A 144 -6.18 -20.92 -8.56
CA LEU A 144 -5.40 -21.55 -9.63
C LEU A 144 -6.05 -21.39 -11.01
N GLU A 145 -7.40 -21.36 -11.06
CA GLU A 145 -8.18 -21.15 -12.30
C GLU A 145 -8.21 -19.67 -12.71
N GLN A 146 -8.11 -18.76 -11.75
CA GLN A 146 -8.12 -17.30 -11.97
C GLN A 146 -6.96 -16.62 -11.23
N PRO A 147 -5.71 -16.88 -11.62
CA PRO A 147 -4.53 -16.45 -10.85
C PRO A 147 -4.27 -14.93 -10.87
N PHE A 148 -4.94 -14.20 -11.75
CA PHE A 148 -4.78 -12.75 -11.93
C PHE A 148 -6.10 -11.99 -11.79
N ALA A 149 -7.10 -12.53 -11.09
CA ALA A 149 -8.39 -11.88 -10.90
C ALA A 149 -8.26 -10.56 -10.11
N ILE A 150 -7.33 -10.52 -9.14
CA ILE A 150 -7.03 -9.34 -8.33
C ILE A 150 -5.52 -9.14 -8.33
N VAL A 151 -5.05 -8.15 -9.08
CA VAL A 151 -3.63 -7.80 -9.21
C VAL A 151 -3.45 -6.29 -9.12
N PRO A 152 -2.27 -5.81 -8.68
CA PRO A 152 -1.96 -4.39 -8.70
C PRO A 152 -2.08 -3.80 -10.11
N GLN A 153 -2.72 -2.64 -10.21
CA GLN A 153 -2.85 -1.86 -11.45
C GLN A 153 -2.10 -0.54 -11.29
N GLU A 154 -1.19 -0.25 -12.21
CA GLU A 154 -0.43 1.00 -12.22
C GLU A 154 -1.01 1.98 -13.25
N THR A 155 -1.19 3.24 -12.82
CA THR A 155 -1.66 4.34 -13.66
C THR A 155 -0.85 5.60 -13.40
N PRO A 156 -0.60 6.44 -14.42
CA PRO A 156 -0.04 7.76 -14.20
C PRO A 156 -1.03 8.66 -13.45
N VAL A 157 -0.50 9.56 -12.62
CA VAL A 157 -1.27 10.60 -11.94
C VAL A 157 -0.56 11.93 -12.06
N SER A 158 -1.32 13.02 -12.09
CA SER A 158 -0.78 14.38 -12.14
C SER A 158 -0.78 15.00 -10.75
N ILE A 159 0.24 15.79 -10.45
CA ILE A 159 0.37 16.58 -9.22
C ILE A 159 0.45 18.06 -9.58
N GLU A 160 -0.21 18.90 -8.81
CA GLU A 160 -0.19 20.36 -8.95
C GLU A 160 0.67 20.99 -7.85
N GLY A 161 1.86 21.46 -8.21
CA GLY A 161 2.82 21.97 -7.25
C GLY A 161 3.24 20.89 -6.24
N ASN A 162 2.84 21.08 -4.99
CA ASN A 162 3.09 20.15 -3.89
C ASN A 162 1.81 19.49 -3.36
N VAL A 163 0.69 19.58 -4.08
CA VAL A 163 -0.60 18.99 -3.66
C VAL A 163 -1.08 17.99 -4.70
N PHE A 164 -1.43 16.81 -4.23
CA PHE A 164 -2.08 15.77 -5.02
C PHE A 164 -3.46 15.45 -4.43
N THR A 165 -4.50 15.52 -5.25
CA THR A 165 -5.88 15.22 -4.85
C THR A 165 -6.44 14.06 -5.65
N THR A 166 -7.17 13.18 -4.98
CA THR A 166 -7.84 12.04 -5.60
C THR A 166 -8.98 11.54 -4.71
N GLU A 167 -9.74 10.59 -5.23
CA GLU A 167 -10.66 9.78 -4.44
C GLU A 167 -10.14 8.35 -4.35
N LEU A 168 -10.26 7.76 -3.17
CA LEU A 168 -9.89 6.38 -2.92
C LEU A 168 -11.14 5.56 -2.64
N GLU A 169 -11.46 4.66 -3.54
CA GLU A 169 -12.64 3.80 -3.45
C GLU A 169 -12.57 2.90 -2.21
N PRO A 170 -13.71 2.34 -1.77
CA PRO A 170 -13.76 1.36 -0.68
C PRO A 170 -12.80 0.20 -0.93
N THR A 171 -12.27 -0.36 0.14
CA THR A 171 -11.45 -1.58 0.11
C THR A 171 -10.28 -1.52 -0.88
N THR A 172 -9.63 -0.36 -0.95
CA THR A 172 -8.51 -0.10 -1.87
C THR A 172 -7.22 0.14 -1.08
N PHE A 173 -6.15 -0.51 -1.50
CA PHE A 173 -4.78 -0.16 -1.13
C PHE A 173 -4.11 0.52 -2.32
N ALA A 174 -3.56 1.71 -2.09
CA ALA A 174 -2.89 2.50 -3.11
C ALA A 174 -1.48 2.91 -2.67
N VAL A 175 -0.55 2.86 -3.61
CA VAL A 175 0.81 3.38 -3.47
C VAL A 175 0.96 4.53 -4.46
N TYR A 176 1.13 5.74 -3.95
CA TYR A 176 1.39 6.94 -4.74
C TYR A 176 2.88 7.25 -4.72
N LYS A 177 3.45 7.52 -5.88
CA LYS A 177 4.87 7.80 -6.05
C LYS A 177 5.05 9.09 -6.86
N PHE A 178 5.94 9.95 -6.40
CA PHE A 178 6.27 11.22 -7.08
C PHE A 178 7.78 11.40 -7.07
N THR A 179 8.35 11.67 -8.25
CA THR A 179 9.77 11.96 -8.38
C THR A 179 10.02 13.42 -8.00
N LYS A 180 10.97 13.66 -7.12
CA LYS A 180 11.43 14.98 -6.76
C LYS A 180 12.62 15.37 -7.66
N LYS A 181 12.47 16.45 -8.45
CA LYS A 181 13.49 17.05 -9.32
C LYS A 181 14.02 18.33 -8.72
#